data_b02deca02854a3ee3e4ef5f2d7bd9c71
#
_entry.id   b02deca02854a3ee3e4ef5f2d7bd9c71
#
_cell.length_a   1.000
_cell.length_b   1.000
_cell.length_c   1.000
_cell.angle_alpha   90.00
_cell.angle_beta   90.00
_cell.angle_gamma   90.00
#
_symmetry.space_group_name_H-M   'P 1'
#
loop_
_entity.id
_entity.type
_entity.pdbx_description
1 polymer ?
#
loop_
_entity_poly.entity_id
_entity_poly.type
_entity_poly.pdbx_seq_one_letter_code
_entity_poly.pdbx_strand_id
1 'polypeptide(L)'
;LAPQRGSSIAFPGIELCFDNNIEFFQNQVAEKFPHQKDAFAKLLATLADYDDLKQEDFDCSTRKILEEIFSDPLLIEMILCPLMWYGNAKEHDMDWGQFCIMFRSIFLEGFARPYKGVRLILKNLVRRFRELGGQLKLRSGVAKLHVENQNVTAVELEDGTILTAKRVLSSAGMIETLRMCDHLSEEKVQQAGQMSFVESISVLDCQPSAMGFDKTIVFYNDSPKFHWERCRDSLCDVRTGVICSPNNYEYTLDEGNLEAGFVRLTTIADPDRWSNLGELEYQRQKYHWYDAAVASCVRFIPDFRRHVIDTDVFTPKTIRRFTSHDNGAVYGAPEKKLDGTTHLGNLFLCGTDQGFVGIVGAIVSGISMANRHCLSQS
;
A
#
# COMPACT_ATOMS: atom_id res chain seq x y z
N LEU A 1 11.49 -7.26 15.50
CA LEU A 1 10.15 -6.99 14.96
C LEU A 1 9.11 -7.51 15.96
N ALA A 2 8.17 -6.65 16.37
CA ALA A 2 7.05 -7.03 17.22
C ALA A 2 5.90 -7.56 16.35
N PRO A 3 5.36 -8.76 16.59
CA PRO A 3 4.19 -9.25 15.86
C PRO A 3 2.93 -8.46 16.24
N GLN A 4 1.90 -8.55 15.42
CA GLN A 4 0.58 -8.03 15.78
C GLN A 4 -0.05 -8.84 16.91
N ARG A 5 -0.90 -8.18 17.71
CA ARG A 5 -1.75 -8.88 18.71
C ARG A 5 -2.94 -9.58 18.07
N GLY A 6 -3.46 -8.97 17.01
CA GLY A 6 -4.60 -9.46 16.26
C GLY A 6 -5.26 -8.32 15.48
N SER A 7 -5.87 -8.68 14.37
CA SER A 7 -6.55 -7.79 13.44
C SER A 7 -7.91 -8.33 13.08
N SER A 8 -8.73 -7.53 12.39
CA SER A 8 -10.05 -8.01 11.95
C SER A 8 -10.51 -7.37 10.64
N ILE A 9 -11.46 -8.05 10.02
CA ILE A 9 -12.22 -7.61 8.85
C ILE A 9 -13.67 -7.47 9.30
N ALA A 10 -14.16 -6.24 9.38
CA ALA A 10 -15.48 -5.92 9.93
C ALA A 10 -16.44 -5.44 8.82
N PHE A 11 -17.49 -6.20 8.61
CA PHE A 11 -18.62 -5.91 7.72
C PHE A 11 -19.92 -5.86 8.52
N PRO A 12 -21.05 -5.37 7.97
CA PRO A 12 -22.29 -5.28 8.72
C PRO A 12 -22.73 -6.62 9.32
N GLY A 13 -22.77 -6.68 10.64
CA GLY A 13 -23.24 -7.87 11.39
C GLY A 13 -22.26 -9.04 11.45
N ILE A 14 -21.05 -8.92 10.87
CA ILE A 14 -20.06 -9.99 10.86
C ILE A 14 -18.65 -9.44 10.97
N GLU A 15 -17.81 -10.16 11.72
CA GLU A 15 -16.39 -9.86 11.86
C GLU A 15 -15.58 -11.15 11.78
N LEU A 16 -14.50 -11.13 10.98
CA LEU A 16 -13.48 -12.16 10.91
C LEU A 16 -12.21 -11.65 11.58
N CYS A 17 -11.78 -12.30 12.66
CA CYS A 17 -10.53 -12.00 13.33
C CYS A 17 -9.39 -12.83 12.74
N PHE A 18 -8.18 -12.26 12.71
CA PHE A 18 -6.96 -12.94 12.30
C PHE A 18 -5.74 -12.40 13.05
N ASP A 19 -4.71 -13.20 13.14
CA ASP A 19 -3.39 -12.86 13.67
C ASP A 19 -2.31 -13.43 12.74
N ASN A 20 -1.10 -13.70 13.26
CA ASN A 20 -0.03 -14.32 12.47
C ASN A 20 -0.11 -15.87 12.46
N ASN A 21 -1.24 -16.44 12.87
CA ASN A 21 -1.52 -17.88 12.79
C ASN A 21 -2.70 -18.14 11.85
N ILE A 22 -2.40 -18.70 10.67
CA ILE A 22 -3.42 -19.00 9.67
C ILE A 22 -4.51 -19.95 10.17
N GLU A 23 -4.19 -20.86 11.11
CA GLU A 23 -5.17 -21.78 11.66
C GLU A 23 -6.26 -21.03 12.45
N PHE A 24 -5.91 -19.93 13.13
CA PHE A 24 -6.88 -19.06 13.79
C PHE A 24 -7.84 -18.45 12.78
N PHE A 25 -7.33 -17.88 11.68
CA PHE A 25 -8.18 -17.32 10.63
C PHE A 25 -9.05 -18.38 9.96
N GLN A 26 -8.49 -19.56 9.68
CA GLN A 26 -9.24 -20.70 9.12
C GLN A 26 -10.40 -21.13 10.05
N ASN A 27 -10.18 -21.13 11.36
CA ASN A 27 -11.23 -21.43 12.33
C ASN A 27 -12.30 -20.33 12.38
N GLN A 28 -11.93 -19.05 12.26
CA GLN A 28 -12.88 -17.95 12.14
C GLN A 28 -13.77 -18.09 10.89
N VAL A 29 -13.18 -18.45 9.75
CA VAL A 29 -13.94 -18.71 8.51
C VAL A 29 -14.87 -19.90 8.70
N ALA A 30 -14.39 -21.00 9.29
CA ALA A 30 -15.21 -22.20 9.53
C ALA A 30 -16.38 -21.93 10.50
N GLU A 31 -16.20 -21.07 11.49
CA GLU A 31 -17.25 -20.67 12.45
C GLU A 31 -18.31 -19.78 11.80
N LYS A 32 -17.89 -18.73 11.09
CA LYS A 32 -18.78 -17.72 10.53
C LYS A 32 -19.40 -18.13 9.20
N PHE A 33 -18.68 -18.95 8.42
CA PHE A 33 -19.08 -19.46 7.11
C PHE A 33 -18.93 -20.99 7.05
N PRO A 34 -19.68 -21.78 7.84
CA PRO A 34 -19.46 -23.22 7.98
C PRO A 34 -19.53 -23.97 6.65
N HIS A 35 -20.37 -23.51 5.70
CA HIS A 35 -20.50 -24.11 4.37
C HIS A 35 -19.32 -23.80 3.42
N GLN A 36 -18.41 -22.90 3.81
CA GLN A 36 -17.23 -22.50 3.02
C GLN A 36 -15.92 -23.11 3.54
N LYS A 37 -15.96 -23.89 4.62
CA LYS A 37 -14.77 -24.46 5.27
C LYS A 37 -13.87 -25.23 4.30
N ASP A 38 -14.45 -26.14 3.50
CA ASP A 38 -13.67 -26.94 2.56
C ASP A 38 -13.17 -26.12 1.37
N ALA A 39 -13.97 -25.14 0.93
CA ALA A 39 -13.57 -24.18 -0.11
C ALA A 39 -12.38 -23.33 0.35
N PHE A 40 -12.37 -22.88 1.62
CA PHE A 40 -11.23 -22.12 2.17
C PHE A 40 -9.98 -23.00 2.29
N ALA A 41 -10.10 -24.25 2.71
CA ALA A 41 -8.99 -25.20 2.71
C ALA A 41 -8.41 -25.43 1.30
N LYS A 42 -9.28 -25.53 0.27
CA LYS A 42 -8.85 -25.60 -1.14
C LYS A 42 -8.09 -24.33 -1.57
N LEU A 43 -8.56 -23.15 -1.20
CA LEU A 43 -7.84 -21.90 -1.47
C LEU A 43 -6.43 -21.94 -0.86
N LEU A 44 -6.29 -22.33 0.42
CA LEU A 44 -4.99 -22.43 1.09
C LEU A 44 -4.04 -23.40 0.39
N ALA A 45 -4.54 -24.56 -0.07
CA ALA A 45 -3.75 -25.52 -0.84
C ALA A 45 -3.26 -24.92 -2.18
N THR A 46 -4.14 -24.21 -2.90
CA THR A 46 -3.76 -23.52 -4.16
C THR A 46 -2.67 -22.48 -3.92
N LEU A 47 -2.76 -21.73 -2.82
CA LEU A 47 -1.78 -20.69 -2.47
C LEU A 47 -0.44 -21.28 -2.01
N ALA A 48 -0.43 -22.46 -1.39
CA ALA A 48 0.80 -23.11 -0.96
C ALA A 48 1.73 -23.48 -2.13
N ASP A 49 1.13 -23.82 -3.27
CA ASP A 49 1.84 -24.24 -4.49
C ASP A 49 2.22 -23.07 -5.41
N TYR A 50 1.76 -21.84 -5.11
CA TYR A 50 2.02 -20.67 -5.93
C TYR A 50 3.45 -20.14 -5.73
N ASP A 51 4.16 -19.90 -6.84
CA ASP A 51 5.52 -19.34 -6.85
C ASP A 51 5.47 -17.82 -7.04
N ASP A 52 5.60 -17.08 -5.93
CA ASP A 52 5.55 -15.62 -5.89
C ASP A 52 6.60 -14.92 -6.78
N LEU A 53 7.71 -15.61 -7.06
CA LEU A 53 8.81 -15.01 -7.83
C LEU A 53 8.64 -15.14 -9.34
N LYS A 54 7.78 -16.05 -9.80
CA LYS A 54 7.49 -16.19 -11.23
C LYS A 54 6.68 -15.03 -11.79
N GLN A 55 5.86 -14.38 -10.93
CA GLN A 55 4.99 -13.27 -11.33
C GLN A 55 4.09 -13.61 -12.53
N GLU A 56 3.58 -14.85 -12.55
CA GLU A 56 2.57 -15.30 -13.52
C GLU A 56 1.17 -14.84 -13.09
N ASP A 57 0.18 -14.94 -13.98
CA ASP A 57 -1.23 -14.70 -13.70
C ASP A 57 -1.61 -13.26 -13.25
N PHE A 58 -0.80 -12.27 -13.63
CA PHE A 58 -1.10 -10.86 -13.31
C PHE A 58 -2.24 -10.25 -14.13
N ASP A 59 -2.72 -10.92 -15.17
CA ASP A 59 -3.88 -10.49 -15.95
C ASP A 59 -5.15 -11.32 -15.65
N CYS A 60 -5.10 -12.20 -14.66
CA CYS A 60 -6.23 -13.04 -14.27
C CYS A 60 -7.07 -12.36 -13.19
N SER A 61 -8.39 -12.33 -13.39
CA SER A 61 -9.34 -11.80 -12.41
C SER A 61 -9.40 -12.67 -11.16
N THR A 62 -9.04 -12.10 -10.01
CA THR A 62 -9.16 -12.77 -8.72
C THR A 62 -10.62 -13.05 -8.36
N ARG A 63 -11.54 -12.12 -8.60
CA ARG A 63 -12.95 -12.31 -8.29
C ARG A 63 -13.51 -13.54 -8.99
N LYS A 64 -13.26 -13.72 -10.29
CA LYS A 64 -13.71 -14.88 -11.04
C LYS A 64 -13.17 -16.20 -10.46
N ILE A 65 -11.90 -16.23 -10.09
CA ILE A 65 -11.28 -17.41 -9.48
C ILE A 65 -11.91 -17.70 -8.11
N LEU A 66 -12.13 -16.67 -7.28
CA LEU A 66 -12.76 -16.84 -5.98
C LEU A 66 -14.24 -17.26 -6.10
N GLU A 67 -14.97 -16.78 -7.09
CA GLU A 67 -16.36 -17.19 -7.40
C GLU A 67 -16.47 -18.66 -7.84
N GLU A 68 -15.40 -19.22 -8.41
CA GLU A 68 -15.31 -20.66 -8.71
C GLU A 68 -14.99 -21.51 -7.45
N ILE A 69 -14.37 -20.90 -6.44
CA ILE A 69 -13.99 -21.58 -5.19
C ILE A 69 -15.10 -21.46 -4.14
N PHE A 70 -15.64 -20.25 -3.96
CA PHE A 70 -16.60 -19.90 -2.90
C PHE A 70 -18.00 -19.68 -3.47
N SER A 71 -19.00 -20.19 -2.79
CA SER A 71 -20.41 -19.93 -3.11
C SER A 71 -20.99 -18.75 -2.32
N ASP A 72 -20.29 -18.24 -1.30
CA ASP A 72 -20.74 -17.13 -0.49
C ASP A 72 -20.03 -15.83 -0.94
N PRO A 73 -20.75 -14.88 -1.57
CA PRO A 73 -20.16 -13.65 -2.06
C PRO A 73 -19.65 -12.75 -0.95
N LEU A 74 -20.23 -12.79 0.26
CA LEU A 74 -19.77 -11.96 1.37
C LEU A 74 -18.36 -12.38 1.84
N LEU A 75 -18.07 -13.69 1.87
CA LEU A 75 -16.73 -14.17 2.21
C LEU A 75 -15.68 -13.69 1.19
N ILE A 76 -16.04 -13.68 -0.10
CA ILE A 76 -15.16 -13.16 -1.16
C ILE A 76 -14.83 -11.69 -0.90
N GLU A 77 -15.84 -10.86 -0.62
CA GLU A 77 -15.64 -9.43 -0.33
C GLU A 77 -14.79 -9.21 0.92
N MET A 78 -15.02 -9.99 1.97
CA MET A 78 -14.25 -9.92 3.20
C MET A 78 -12.78 -10.35 3.01
N ILE A 79 -12.51 -11.38 2.21
CA ILE A 79 -11.14 -11.80 1.90
C ILE A 79 -10.42 -10.72 1.06
N LEU A 80 -11.08 -10.16 0.05
CA LEU A 80 -10.49 -9.15 -0.82
C LEU A 80 -10.19 -7.84 -0.09
N CYS A 81 -10.96 -7.48 0.94
CA CYS A 81 -10.86 -6.20 1.62
C CYS A 81 -9.43 -5.88 2.11
N PRO A 82 -8.78 -6.64 2.98
CA PRO A 82 -7.42 -6.33 3.44
C PRO A 82 -6.36 -6.38 2.33
N LEU A 83 -6.55 -7.26 1.33
CA LEU A 83 -5.58 -7.43 0.26
C LEU A 83 -5.58 -6.24 -0.69
N MET A 84 -6.76 -5.76 -1.06
CA MET A 84 -6.89 -4.58 -1.91
C MET A 84 -6.43 -3.31 -1.18
N TRP A 85 -6.74 -3.16 0.12
CA TRP A 85 -6.28 -2.04 0.92
C TRP A 85 -4.75 -1.96 1.02
N TYR A 86 -4.05 -3.07 0.96
CA TYR A 86 -2.60 -3.11 1.15
C TYR A 86 -1.80 -3.37 -0.13
N GLY A 87 -2.45 -3.61 -1.27
CA GLY A 87 -1.67 -3.91 -2.45
C GLY A 87 -2.39 -3.87 -3.81
N ASN A 88 -3.45 -3.07 -4.00
CA ASN A 88 -4.16 -3.07 -5.27
C ASN A 88 -4.33 -1.69 -5.90
N ALA A 89 -3.89 -1.56 -7.17
CA ALA A 89 -4.03 -0.35 -7.97
C ALA A 89 -5.28 -0.32 -8.86
N LYS A 90 -5.98 -1.46 -9.03
CA LYS A 90 -7.18 -1.60 -9.87
C LYS A 90 -8.45 -1.36 -9.07
N GLU A 91 -9.49 -0.81 -9.69
CA GLU A 91 -10.83 -0.72 -9.07
C GLU A 91 -11.54 -2.07 -9.15
N HIS A 92 -12.36 -2.40 -8.16
CA HIS A 92 -13.30 -3.54 -8.08
C HIS A 92 -12.69 -4.95 -8.08
N ASP A 93 -11.49 -5.15 -8.56
CA ASP A 93 -10.83 -6.45 -8.67
C ASP A 93 -9.31 -6.30 -8.52
N MET A 94 -8.60 -7.40 -8.40
CA MET A 94 -7.14 -7.43 -8.41
C MET A 94 -6.63 -8.61 -9.24
N ASP A 95 -5.36 -8.55 -9.62
CA ASP A 95 -4.71 -9.65 -10.33
C ASP A 95 -4.51 -10.85 -9.41
N TRP A 96 -4.71 -12.07 -9.94
CA TRP A 96 -4.54 -13.29 -9.15
C TRP A 96 -3.12 -13.45 -8.59
N GLY A 97 -2.11 -13.16 -9.37
CA GLY A 97 -0.72 -13.18 -8.89
C GLY A 97 -0.49 -12.20 -7.73
N GLN A 98 -1.04 -10.98 -7.83
CA GLN A 98 -0.98 -10.00 -6.74
C GLN A 98 -1.76 -10.47 -5.51
N PHE A 99 -2.93 -11.11 -5.71
CA PHE A 99 -3.71 -11.70 -4.64
C PHE A 99 -2.92 -12.77 -3.88
N CYS A 100 -2.26 -13.69 -4.57
CA CYS A 100 -1.46 -14.74 -3.95
C CYS A 100 -0.34 -14.18 -3.07
N ILE A 101 0.41 -13.20 -3.59
CA ILE A 101 1.48 -12.51 -2.86
C ILE A 101 0.91 -11.81 -1.61
N MET A 102 -0.19 -11.06 -1.77
CA MET A 102 -0.79 -10.29 -0.67
C MET A 102 -1.43 -11.19 0.38
N PHE A 103 -2.11 -12.27 -0.05
CA PHE A 103 -2.70 -13.23 0.88
C PHE A 103 -1.63 -13.90 1.74
N ARG A 104 -0.55 -14.35 1.12
CA ARG A 104 0.60 -14.92 1.84
C ARG A 104 1.17 -13.93 2.84
N SER A 105 1.47 -12.71 2.40
CA SER A 105 2.07 -11.68 3.24
C SER A 105 1.19 -11.30 4.44
N ILE A 106 -0.13 -11.25 4.27
CA ILE A 106 -1.06 -10.79 5.33
C ILE A 106 -1.46 -11.93 6.26
N PHE A 107 -1.82 -13.11 5.72
CA PHE A 107 -2.43 -14.18 6.51
C PHE A 107 -1.51 -15.35 6.83
N LEU A 108 -0.45 -15.59 6.02
CA LEU A 108 0.50 -16.68 6.28
C LEU A 108 1.76 -16.17 6.99
N GLU A 109 2.31 -15.04 6.57
CA GLU A 109 3.50 -14.41 7.20
C GLU A 109 3.10 -13.46 8.34
N GLY A 110 1.99 -12.75 8.17
CA GLY A 110 1.41 -11.87 9.15
C GLY A 110 2.05 -10.49 9.27
N PHE A 111 1.58 -9.70 10.22
CA PHE A 111 2.06 -8.35 10.44
C PHE A 111 3.09 -8.27 11.55
N ALA A 112 4.16 -7.53 11.30
CA ALA A 112 5.16 -7.21 12.30
C ALA A 112 5.68 -5.78 12.13
N ARG A 113 6.08 -5.15 13.25
CA ARG A 113 6.54 -3.77 13.26
C ARG A 113 7.81 -3.61 14.10
N PRO A 114 8.85 -2.87 13.62
CA PRO A 114 9.94 -2.44 14.49
C PRO A 114 9.42 -1.41 15.51
N TYR A 115 9.84 -1.47 16.75
CA TYR A 115 9.44 -0.51 17.79
C TYR A 115 9.62 0.95 17.35
N LYS A 116 10.77 1.29 16.78
CA LYS A 116 11.07 2.63 16.25
C LYS A 116 10.51 2.89 14.84
N GLY A 117 9.63 2.01 14.33
CA GLY A 117 9.04 2.12 13.01
C GLY A 117 10.01 1.84 11.87
N VAL A 118 9.53 2.03 10.64
CA VAL A 118 10.26 1.73 9.40
C VAL A 118 11.57 2.49 9.24
N ARG A 119 11.73 3.63 9.88
CA ARG A 119 12.96 4.43 9.82
C ARG A 119 14.21 3.65 10.24
N LEU A 120 14.09 2.67 11.14
CA LEU A 120 15.20 1.82 11.55
C LEU A 120 15.70 0.95 10.40
N ILE A 121 14.78 0.36 9.63
CA ILE A 121 15.11 -0.45 8.45
C ILE A 121 15.82 0.41 7.42
N LEU A 122 15.23 1.57 7.06
CA LEU A 122 15.81 2.50 6.08
C LEU A 122 17.19 3.01 6.51
N LYS A 123 17.37 3.34 7.80
CA LYS A 123 18.67 3.78 8.33
C LYS A 123 19.74 2.71 8.15
N ASN A 124 19.42 1.44 8.40
CA ASN A 124 20.35 0.34 8.24
C ASN A 124 20.70 0.10 6.76
N LEU A 125 19.72 0.16 5.86
CA LEU A 125 19.94 0.03 4.41
C LEU A 125 20.82 1.16 3.88
N VAL A 126 20.54 2.43 4.25
CA VAL A 126 21.35 3.59 3.84
C VAL A 126 22.75 3.50 4.37
N ARG A 127 22.95 3.06 5.63
CA ARG A 127 24.28 2.84 6.20
C ARG A 127 25.05 1.84 5.36
N ARG A 128 24.43 0.66 5.10
CA ARG A 128 25.10 -0.41 4.32
C ARG A 128 25.41 0.03 2.89
N PHE A 129 24.49 0.75 2.24
CA PHE A 129 24.69 1.31 0.91
C PHE A 129 25.93 2.22 0.85
N ARG A 130 26.10 3.11 1.85
CA ARG A 130 27.28 4.00 1.93
C ARG A 130 28.56 3.27 2.23
N GLU A 131 28.55 2.28 3.12
CA GLU A 131 29.71 1.41 3.41
C GLU A 131 30.23 0.69 2.15
N LEU A 132 29.34 0.36 1.22
CA LEU A 132 29.65 -0.23 -0.07
C LEU A 132 30.05 0.79 -1.16
N GLY A 133 30.22 2.06 -0.82
CA GLY A 133 30.62 3.13 -1.75
C GLY A 133 29.46 3.77 -2.50
N GLY A 134 28.21 3.43 -2.20
CA GLY A 134 27.04 4.07 -2.79
C GLY A 134 26.88 5.55 -2.36
N GLN A 135 26.48 6.41 -3.29
CA GLN A 135 26.26 7.82 -3.05
C GLN A 135 24.76 8.13 -2.98
N LEU A 136 24.27 8.59 -1.83
CA LEU A 136 22.90 9.06 -1.64
C LEU A 136 22.88 10.58 -1.70
N LYS A 137 22.22 11.13 -2.71
CA LYS A 137 21.91 12.56 -2.83
C LYS A 137 20.44 12.78 -2.46
N LEU A 138 20.21 13.59 -1.44
CA LEU A 138 18.88 14.04 -1.03
C LEU A 138 18.61 15.43 -1.60
N ARG A 139 17.35 15.79 -1.79
CA ARG A 139 16.91 17.07 -2.36
C ARG A 139 17.54 17.31 -3.75
N SER A 140 17.63 16.26 -4.53
CA SER A 140 18.21 16.24 -5.87
C SER A 140 17.24 15.53 -6.79
N GLY A 141 16.09 16.16 -7.07
CA GLY A 141 15.07 15.64 -7.98
C GLY A 141 15.66 15.51 -9.39
N VAL A 142 15.22 14.48 -10.11
CA VAL A 142 15.54 14.33 -11.54
C VAL A 142 14.53 15.15 -12.34
N ALA A 143 15.02 16.13 -13.11
CA ALA A 143 14.19 16.96 -13.98
C ALA A 143 13.96 16.31 -15.34
N LYS A 144 15.02 15.70 -15.91
CA LYS A 144 14.97 15.16 -17.28
C LYS A 144 15.94 14.00 -17.49
N LEU A 145 15.54 13.06 -18.34
CA LEU A 145 16.39 12.02 -18.91
C LEU A 145 16.66 12.36 -20.37
N HIS A 146 17.90 12.66 -20.71
CA HIS A 146 18.30 12.94 -22.11
C HIS A 146 18.43 11.61 -22.86
N VAL A 147 17.75 11.50 -23.99
CA VAL A 147 17.66 10.26 -24.77
C VAL A 147 18.24 10.45 -26.16
N GLU A 148 19.17 9.61 -26.57
CA GLU A 148 19.71 9.52 -27.90
C GLU A 148 19.87 8.05 -28.31
N ASN A 149 19.52 7.71 -29.56
CA ASN A 149 19.66 6.36 -30.10
C ASN A 149 19.05 5.28 -29.19
N GLN A 150 17.84 5.53 -28.66
CA GLN A 150 17.11 4.63 -27.74
C GLN A 150 17.85 4.31 -26.43
N ASN A 151 18.72 5.20 -25.97
CA ASN A 151 19.39 5.08 -24.68
C ASN A 151 19.36 6.41 -23.94
N VAL A 152 19.32 6.35 -22.60
CA VAL A 152 19.56 7.49 -21.75
C VAL A 152 21.05 7.81 -21.78
N THR A 153 21.40 9.01 -22.20
CA THR A 153 22.79 9.49 -22.28
C THR A 153 23.17 10.34 -21.07
N ALA A 154 22.19 11.02 -20.47
CA ALA A 154 22.41 11.84 -19.28
C ALA A 154 21.14 11.93 -18.41
N VAL A 155 21.35 12.14 -17.12
CA VAL A 155 20.32 12.44 -16.11
C VAL A 155 20.53 13.87 -15.66
N GLU A 156 19.57 14.74 -15.91
CA GLU A 156 19.58 16.13 -15.48
C GLU A 156 18.80 16.27 -14.16
N LEU A 157 19.42 16.88 -13.16
CA LEU A 157 18.80 17.18 -11.88
C LEU A 157 18.11 18.56 -11.94
N GLU A 158 17.18 18.80 -10.99
CA GLU A 158 16.46 20.10 -10.87
C GLU A 158 17.39 21.31 -10.69
N ASP A 159 18.60 21.12 -10.16
CA ASP A 159 19.62 22.16 -10.00
C ASP A 159 20.51 22.36 -11.25
N GLY A 160 20.20 21.70 -12.35
CA GLY A 160 20.96 21.72 -13.60
C GLY A 160 22.21 20.83 -13.62
N THR A 161 22.47 20.07 -12.56
CA THR A 161 23.58 19.09 -12.55
C THR A 161 23.33 17.97 -13.55
N ILE A 162 24.30 17.66 -14.38
CA ILE A 162 24.25 16.57 -15.35
C ILE A 162 25.06 15.37 -14.83
N LEU A 163 24.41 14.23 -14.77
CA LEU A 163 25.02 12.94 -14.41
C LEU A 163 24.99 12.00 -15.60
N THR A 164 26.01 11.17 -15.74
CA THR A 164 26.06 10.11 -16.75
C THR A 164 26.13 8.75 -16.10
N ALA A 165 25.45 7.76 -16.67
CA ALA A 165 25.46 6.40 -16.19
C ALA A 165 25.33 5.43 -17.36
N LYS A 166 25.95 4.23 -17.23
CA LYS A 166 25.77 3.15 -18.22
C LYS A 166 24.34 2.59 -18.19
N ARG A 167 23.70 2.60 -17.03
CA ARG A 167 22.36 2.09 -16.79
C ARG A 167 21.63 2.97 -15.79
N VAL A 168 20.35 3.13 -15.97
CA VAL A 168 19.46 3.88 -15.08
C VAL A 168 18.37 2.95 -14.60
N LEU A 169 18.17 2.88 -13.28
CA LEU A 169 17.10 2.15 -12.64
C LEU A 169 16.19 3.18 -11.94
N SER A 170 14.96 3.33 -12.44
CA SER A 170 14.00 4.30 -11.94
C SER A 170 13.00 3.66 -11.00
N SER A 171 12.78 4.27 -9.84
CA SER A 171 11.69 3.95 -8.91
C SER A 171 10.61 5.04 -8.85
N ALA A 172 10.64 5.99 -9.80
CA ALA A 172 9.71 7.11 -9.81
C ALA A 172 8.28 6.74 -10.26
N GLY A 173 8.10 5.51 -10.80
CA GLY A 173 6.89 5.10 -11.49
C GLY A 173 7.08 5.08 -13.00
N MET A 174 6.27 4.30 -13.70
CA MET A 174 6.35 4.16 -15.15
C MET A 174 6.02 5.47 -15.86
N ILE A 175 4.89 6.07 -15.52
CA ILE A 175 4.38 7.28 -16.17
C ILE A 175 5.32 8.46 -15.91
N GLU A 176 5.75 8.64 -14.69
CA GLU A 176 6.68 9.67 -14.27
C GLU A 176 8.04 9.53 -14.95
N THR A 177 8.53 8.30 -15.08
CA THR A 177 9.79 8.00 -15.79
C THR A 177 9.68 8.32 -17.28
N LEU A 178 8.59 7.93 -17.95
CA LEU A 178 8.36 8.25 -19.36
C LEU A 178 8.23 9.75 -19.61
N ARG A 179 7.63 10.49 -18.67
CA ARG A 179 7.53 11.97 -18.74
C ARG A 179 8.91 12.61 -18.70
N MET A 180 9.82 12.14 -17.85
CA MET A 180 11.20 12.64 -17.79
C MET A 180 11.98 12.39 -19.11
N CYS A 181 11.54 11.43 -19.93
CA CYS A 181 12.14 11.15 -21.25
C CYS A 181 11.53 11.93 -22.40
N ASP A 182 10.57 12.84 -22.18
CA ASP A 182 9.74 13.50 -23.22
C ASP A 182 8.99 12.49 -24.15
N HIS A 183 8.73 11.27 -23.68
CA HIS A 183 8.09 10.20 -24.45
C HIS A 183 6.69 9.84 -23.94
N LEU A 184 6.04 10.74 -23.22
CA LEU A 184 4.72 10.52 -22.65
C LEU A 184 3.64 10.96 -23.66
N SER A 185 2.80 10.01 -24.12
CA SER A 185 1.59 10.31 -24.89
C SER A 185 0.38 10.51 -23.96
N GLU A 186 -0.66 11.21 -24.45
CA GLU A 186 -1.91 11.41 -23.72
C GLU A 186 -2.56 10.07 -23.32
N GLU A 187 -2.51 9.06 -24.18
CA GLU A 187 -3.00 7.72 -23.91
C GLU A 187 -2.29 7.07 -22.70
N LYS A 188 -0.97 7.26 -22.60
CA LYS A 188 -0.19 6.74 -21.46
C LYS A 188 -0.47 7.50 -20.17
N VAL A 189 -0.76 8.78 -20.22
CA VAL A 189 -1.15 9.56 -19.03
C VAL A 189 -2.43 8.98 -18.39
N GLN A 190 -3.37 8.49 -19.22
CA GLN A 190 -4.59 7.85 -18.73
C GLN A 190 -4.35 6.53 -18.00
N GLN A 191 -3.17 5.94 -18.14
CA GLN A 191 -2.74 4.72 -17.44
C GLN A 191 -2.12 5.02 -16.06
N ALA A 192 -1.99 6.27 -15.66
CA ALA A 192 -1.52 6.63 -14.33
C ALA A 192 -2.42 6.06 -13.24
N GLY A 193 -1.82 5.72 -12.11
CA GLY A 193 -2.57 5.23 -10.95
C GLY A 193 -3.64 6.22 -10.49
N GLN A 194 -4.79 5.69 -10.08
CA GLN A 194 -5.96 6.48 -9.70
C GLN A 194 -6.35 6.28 -8.21
N MET A 195 -5.86 5.22 -7.58
CA MET A 195 -6.18 4.93 -6.18
C MET A 195 -5.30 5.73 -5.25
N SER A 196 -5.91 6.69 -4.58
CA SER A 196 -5.27 7.56 -3.61
C SER A 196 -6.06 7.62 -2.31
N PHE A 197 -5.45 8.10 -1.23
CA PHE A 197 -6.02 8.03 0.11
C PHE A 197 -5.96 9.38 0.82
N VAL A 198 -6.87 9.54 1.78
CA VAL A 198 -6.66 10.41 2.94
C VAL A 198 -6.26 9.51 4.09
N GLU A 199 -5.13 9.82 4.71
CA GLU A 199 -4.70 9.20 5.94
C GLU A 199 -4.64 10.24 7.05
N SER A 200 -5.27 9.93 8.18
CA SER A 200 -5.21 10.74 9.38
C SER A 200 -4.53 10.00 10.52
N ILE A 201 -3.81 10.74 11.34
CA ILE A 201 -3.16 10.25 12.54
C ILE A 201 -3.73 11.05 13.71
N SER A 202 -4.37 10.36 14.65
CA SER A 202 -4.79 10.94 15.92
C SER A 202 -3.79 10.54 17.00
N VAL A 203 -3.24 11.51 17.68
CA VAL A 203 -2.41 11.31 18.88
C VAL A 203 -3.31 11.39 20.11
N LEU A 204 -3.19 10.42 21.00
CA LEU A 204 -4.07 10.26 22.15
C LEU A 204 -3.28 10.47 23.46
N ASP A 205 -3.96 10.99 24.48
CA ASP A 205 -3.45 11.13 25.86
C ASP A 205 -3.42 9.80 26.64
N CYS A 206 -3.89 8.71 26.07
CA CYS A 206 -3.89 7.38 26.67
C CYS A 206 -3.54 6.28 25.64
N GLN A 207 -3.19 5.10 26.13
CA GLN A 207 -2.99 3.94 25.24
C GLN A 207 -4.34 3.46 24.70
N PRO A 208 -4.45 3.06 23.40
CA PRO A 208 -5.69 2.54 22.83
C PRO A 208 -6.28 1.36 23.60
N SER A 209 -5.47 0.47 24.13
CA SER A 209 -5.90 -0.65 24.98
C SER A 209 -6.61 -0.20 26.26
N ALA A 210 -6.28 0.97 26.82
CA ALA A 210 -6.97 1.51 27.99
C ALA A 210 -8.44 1.88 27.69
N MET A 211 -8.80 2.05 26.42
CA MET A 211 -10.17 2.28 25.96
C MET A 211 -10.87 0.99 25.49
N GLY A 212 -10.19 -0.16 25.57
CA GLY A 212 -10.69 -1.43 25.04
C GLY A 212 -10.43 -1.61 23.52
N PHE A 213 -9.56 -0.80 22.93
CA PHE A 213 -9.12 -1.01 21.54
C PHE A 213 -7.80 -1.76 21.53
N ASP A 214 -7.88 -3.09 21.43
CA ASP A 214 -6.73 -3.99 21.49
C ASP A 214 -6.26 -4.51 20.11
N LYS A 215 -7.07 -4.33 19.07
CA LYS A 215 -6.73 -4.77 17.71
C LYS A 215 -5.63 -3.91 17.11
N THR A 216 -4.72 -4.56 16.39
CA THR A 216 -3.64 -3.89 15.66
C THR A 216 -4.17 -3.17 14.44
N ILE A 217 -5.02 -3.86 13.64
CA ILE A 217 -5.63 -3.32 12.42
C ILE A 217 -7.08 -3.78 12.34
N VAL A 218 -7.97 -2.87 11.95
CA VAL A 218 -9.35 -3.19 11.57
C VAL A 218 -9.57 -2.70 10.13
N PHE A 219 -9.84 -3.63 9.24
CA PHE A 219 -10.34 -3.34 7.90
C PHE A 219 -11.86 -3.32 7.96
N TYR A 220 -12.48 -2.20 7.63
CA TYR A 220 -13.94 -2.08 7.74
C TYR A 220 -14.59 -1.74 6.40
N ASN A 221 -15.84 -2.17 6.27
CA ASN A 221 -16.72 -1.83 5.17
C ASN A 221 -18.17 -1.78 5.67
N ASP A 222 -18.96 -0.81 5.27
CA ASP A 222 -20.30 -0.56 5.83
C ASP A 222 -21.45 -1.22 5.06
N SER A 223 -21.13 -2.03 4.06
CA SER A 223 -22.10 -2.79 3.27
C SER A 223 -21.59 -4.22 2.98
N PRO A 224 -22.49 -5.14 2.54
CA PRO A 224 -22.07 -6.49 2.15
C PRO A 224 -21.10 -6.52 0.95
N LYS A 225 -21.18 -5.51 0.05
CA LYS A 225 -20.27 -5.35 -1.07
C LYS A 225 -19.13 -4.42 -0.67
N PHE A 226 -17.88 -4.82 -0.93
CA PHE A 226 -16.71 -4.03 -0.63
C PHE A 226 -16.60 -2.81 -1.56
N HIS A 227 -16.46 -1.63 -0.95
CA HIS A 227 -16.31 -0.35 -1.66
C HIS A 227 -14.85 -0.12 -2.04
N TRP A 228 -14.37 -0.77 -3.11
CA TRP A 228 -13.04 -0.55 -3.62
C TRP A 228 -13.10 0.05 -5.02
N GLU A 229 -13.38 1.34 -5.03
CA GLU A 229 -13.48 2.15 -6.24
C GLU A 229 -13.16 3.61 -5.92
N ARG A 230 -12.73 4.35 -6.92
CA ARG A 230 -12.51 5.77 -6.79
C ARG A 230 -13.83 6.50 -6.49
N CYS A 231 -13.85 7.33 -5.46
CA CYS A 231 -15.03 8.12 -5.08
C CYS A 231 -15.17 9.35 -5.98
N ARG A 232 -15.84 9.22 -7.13
CA ARG A 232 -15.97 10.30 -8.13
C ARG A 232 -16.90 11.43 -7.71
N ASP A 233 -17.79 11.20 -6.76
CA ASP A 233 -18.82 12.15 -6.34
C ASP A 233 -18.45 12.97 -5.11
N SER A 234 -17.43 12.57 -4.36
CA SER A 234 -16.96 13.23 -3.14
C SER A 234 -15.44 13.28 -3.05
N LEU A 235 -14.90 14.05 -2.12
CA LEU A 235 -13.46 14.12 -1.85
C LEU A 235 -12.92 12.84 -1.23
N CYS A 236 -13.73 12.14 -0.41
CA CYS A 236 -13.37 10.87 0.23
C CYS A 236 -14.55 9.92 0.27
N ASP A 237 -14.26 8.62 0.35
CA ASP A 237 -15.22 7.58 0.71
C ASP A 237 -14.87 7.02 2.10
N VAL A 238 -15.73 7.31 3.06
CA VAL A 238 -15.57 6.85 4.46
C VAL A 238 -16.40 5.60 4.78
N ARG A 239 -17.08 5.02 3.78
CA ARG A 239 -17.85 3.78 3.93
C ARG A 239 -16.96 2.57 4.14
N THR A 240 -15.71 2.67 3.70
CA THR A 240 -14.67 1.66 3.87
C THR A 240 -13.38 2.31 4.34
N GLY A 241 -12.53 1.56 5.01
CA GLY A 241 -11.26 2.09 5.49
C GLY A 241 -10.43 1.10 6.29
N VAL A 242 -9.26 1.58 6.69
CA VAL A 242 -8.35 0.87 7.57
C VAL A 242 -8.09 1.68 8.83
N ILE A 243 -8.29 1.06 9.96
CA ILE A 243 -7.99 1.62 11.29
C ILE A 243 -6.76 0.87 11.81
N CYS A 244 -5.69 1.57 12.14
CA CYS A 244 -4.46 0.96 12.63
C CYS A 244 -4.02 1.62 13.94
N SER A 245 -3.69 0.80 14.95
CA SER A 245 -3.03 1.25 16.16
C SER A 245 -1.62 0.68 16.24
N PRO A 246 -0.57 1.49 16.03
CA PRO A 246 0.81 1.04 16.20
C PRO A 246 1.17 0.68 17.64
N ASN A 247 0.35 1.05 18.63
CA ASN A 247 0.51 0.67 20.03
C ASN A 247 0.19 -0.82 20.29
N ASN A 248 -0.66 -1.41 19.44
CA ASN A 248 -1.19 -2.76 19.64
C ASN A 248 -0.36 -3.83 18.89
N TYR A 249 0.98 -3.66 18.88
CA TYR A 249 1.94 -4.70 18.55
C TYR A 249 2.55 -5.25 19.85
N GLU A 250 3.04 -6.48 19.82
CA GLU A 250 3.66 -7.15 20.97
C GLU A 250 5.11 -6.74 21.14
N TYR A 251 5.33 -5.52 21.62
CA TYR A 251 6.66 -5.03 21.93
C TYR A 251 7.24 -5.76 23.15
N THR A 252 8.57 -5.92 23.19
CA THR A 252 9.25 -6.55 24.32
C THR A 252 9.13 -5.69 25.57
N LEU A 253 9.29 -6.30 26.73
CA LEU A 253 9.28 -5.58 28.03
C LEU A 253 10.34 -4.49 28.10
N ASP A 254 11.50 -4.71 27.48
CA ASP A 254 12.60 -3.74 27.41
C ASP A 254 12.28 -2.54 26.51
N GLU A 255 11.46 -2.75 25.47
CA GLU A 255 11.01 -1.67 24.58
C GLU A 255 9.87 -0.87 25.22
N GLY A 256 9.00 -1.53 25.98
CA GLY A 256 7.83 -0.92 26.61
C GLY A 256 6.76 -0.46 25.63
N ASN A 257 5.84 0.35 26.10
CA ASN A 257 4.80 0.97 25.28
C ASN A 257 5.34 2.20 24.54
N LEU A 258 4.68 2.57 23.44
CA LEU A 258 4.89 3.86 22.80
C LEU A 258 4.47 4.99 23.77
N GLU A 259 5.16 6.13 23.75
CA GLU A 259 4.93 7.24 24.70
C GLU A 259 3.51 7.79 24.63
N ALA A 260 2.95 7.92 23.42
CA ALA A 260 1.57 8.36 23.18
C ALA A 260 0.72 7.24 22.58
N GLY A 261 -0.59 7.34 22.70
CA GLY A 261 -1.52 6.51 21.94
C GLY A 261 -1.66 7.02 20.49
N PHE A 262 -1.89 6.12 19.57
CA PHE A 262 -2.09 6.46 18.17
C PHE A 262 -3.25 5.67 17.57
N VAL A 263 -4.12 6.40 16.84
CA VAL A 263 -5.09 5.80 15.91
C VAL A 263 -4.85 6.40 14.55
N ARG A 264 -4.63 5.55 13.55
CA ARG A 264 -4.46 5.93 12.15
C ARG A 264 -5.65 5.45 11.36
N LEU A 265 -6.19 6.33 10.51
CA LEU A 265 -7.31 6.03 9.64
C LEU A 265 -6.90 6.30 8.21
N THR A 266 -7.16 5.32 7.35
CA THR A 266 -6.98 5.46 5.90
C THR A 266 -8.32 5.27 5.21
N THR A 267 -8.71 6.21 4.35
CA THR A 267 -9.93 6.17 3.54
C THR A 267 -9.61 6.48 2.09
N ILE A 268 -10.43 5.99 1.15
CA ILE A 268 -10.25 6.26 -0.28
C ILE A 268 -10.52 7.74 -0.55
N ALA A 269 -9.71 8.35 -1.43
CA ALA A 269 -9.83 9.76 -1.79
C ALA A 269 -9.80 9.97 -3.30
N ASP A 270 -10.53 10.98 -3.78
CA ASP A 270 -10.49 11.41 -5.18
C ASP A 270 -9.35 12.42 -5.41
N PRO A 271 -8.29 12.05 -6.13
CA PRO A 271 -7.13 12.90 -6.31
C PRO A 271 -7.44 14.19 -7.12
N ASP A 272 -8.35 14.12 -8.10
CA ASP A 272 -8.67 15.28 -8.93
C ASP A 272 -9.42 16.34 -8.12
N ARG A 273 -10.40 15.89 -7.32
CA ARG A 273 -11.15 16.81 -6.47
C ARG A 273 -10.26 17.49 -5.43
N TRP A 274 -9.35 16.73 -4.80
CA TRP A 274 -8.39 17.28 -3.86
C TRP A 274 -7.42 18.25 -4.54
N SER A 275 -6.96 17.95 -5.76
CA SER A 275 -6.02 18.80 -6.51
C SER A 275 -6.60 20.13 -6.91
N ASN A 276 -7.90 20.19 -7.17
CA ASN A 276 -8.61 21.38 -7.62
C ASN A 276 -9.01 22.36 -6.49
N LEU A 277 -8.78 22.00 -5.22
CA LEU A 277 -9.11 22.89 -4.09
C LEU A 277 -8.10 24.04 -3.95
N GLY A 278 -8.62 25.26 -3.80
CA GLY A 278 -7.84 26.40 -3.33
C GLY A 278 -7.42 26.22 -1.87
N GLU A 279 -6.38 26.93 -1.42
CA GLU A 279 -5.71 26.69 -0.12
C GLU A 279 -6.68 26.77 1.07
N LEU A 280 -7.54 27.79 1.16
CA LEU A 280 -8.48 27.93 2.28
C LEU A 280 -9.48 26.78 2.34
N GLU A 281 -10.03 26.38 1.18
CA GLU A 281 -10.95 25.26 1.09
C GLU A 281 -10.24 23.94 1.37
N TYR A 282 -9.01 23.77 0.89
CA TYR A 282 -8.19 22.61 1.17
C TYR A 282 -8.03 22.39 2.67
N GLN A 283 -7.67 23.42 3.43
CA GLN A 283 -7.49 23.30 4.89
C GLN A 283 -8.82 22.96 5.58
N ARG A 284 -9.94 23.59 5.16
CA ARG A 284 -11.26 23.29 5.69
C ARG A 284 -11.68 21.86 5.42
N GLN A 285 -11.47 21.37 4.21
CA GLN A 285 -11.84 20.01 3.81
C GLN A 285 -10.98 18.94 4.49
N LYS A 286 -9.71 19.20 4.81
CA LYS A 286 -8.90 18.29 5.61
C LYS A 286 -9.57 17.93 6.94
N TYR A 287 -10.00 18.93 7.69
CA TYR A 287 -10.63 18.72 8.99
C TYR A 287 -12.04 18.13 8.84
N HIS A 288 -12.82 18.58 7.87
CA HIS A 288 -14.14 18.01 7.59
C HIS A 288 -14.09 16.50 7.33
N TRP A 289 -13.16 16.07 6.48
CA TRP A 289 -13.02 14.66 6.16
C TRP A 289 -12.33 13.84 7.24
N TYR A 290 -11.49 14.45 8.06
CA TYR A 290 -11.03 13.85 9.30
C TYR A 290 -12.20 13.52 10.21
N ASP A 291 -13.07 14.48 10.50
CA ASP A 291 -14.24 14.28 11.36
C ASP A 291 -15.19 13.21 10.79
N ALA A 292 -15.42 13.22 9.47
CA ALA A 292 -16.25 12.23 8.79
C ALA A 292 -15.64 10.81 8.89
N ALA A 293 -14.33 10.68 8.69
CA ALA A 293 -13.63 9.41 8.80
C ALA A 293 -13.66 8.88 10.25
N VAL A 294 -13.43 9.75 11.24
CA VAL A 294 -13.54 9.39 12.66
C VAL A 294 -14.97 8.97 13.01
N ALA A 295 -15.98 9.70 12.56
CA ALA A 295 -17.39 9.35 12.78
C ALA A 295 -17.75 7.99 12.17
N SER A 296 -17.15 7.63 11.03
CA SER A 296 -17.33 6.31 10.43
C SER A 296 -16.62 5.23 11.25
N CYS A 297 -15.36 5.45 11.65
CA CYS A 297 -14.54 4.42 12.28
C CYS A 297 -15.00 4.05 13.70
N VAL A 298 -15.56 4.99 14.49
CA VAL A 298 -16.06 4.71 15.84
C VAL A 298 -17.29 3.79 15.87
N ARG A 299 -17.80 3.40 14.72
CA ARG A 299 -18.78 2.30 14.60
C ARG A 299 -18.15 0.92 14.75
N PHE A 300 -16.84 0.82 14.56
CA PHE A 300 -16.08 -0.43 14.52
C PHE A 300 -15.06 -0.57 15.66
N ILE A 301 -14.70 0.55 16.30
CA ILE A 301 -13.79 0.59 17.44
C ILE A 301 -14.36 1.50 18.53
N PRO A 302 -13.88 1.41 19.78
CA PRO A 302 -14.26 2.34 20.85
C PRO A 302 -14.02 3.80 20.47
N ASP A 303 -14.92 4.68 20.93
CA ASP A 303 -14.84 6.11 20.65
C ASP A 303 -13.66 6.76 21.39
N PHE A 304 -12.68 7.18 20.61
CA PHE A 304 -11.43 7.77 21.11
C PHE A 304 -11.41 9.31 21.02
N ARG A 305 -12.45 9.95 20.49
CA ARG A 305 -12.46 11.40 20.16
C ARG A 305 -12.11 12.28 21.36
N ARG A 306 -12.58 11.93 22.56
CA ARG A 306 -12.28 12.68 23.80
C ARG A 306 -10.83 12.62 24.26
N HIS A 307 -10.06 11.68 23.72
CA HIS A 307 -8.65 11.45 24.05
C HIS A 307 -7.68 12.04 23.04
N VAL A 308 -8.19 12.65 21.97
CA VAL A 308 -7.35 13.23 20.92
C VAL A 308 -6.72 14.52 21.42
N ILE A 309 -5.39 14.58 21.41
CA ILE A 309 -4.61 15.76 21.80
C ILE A 309 -3.91 16.45 20.61
N ASP A 310 -3.73 15.72 19.51
CA ASP A 310 -3.17 16.27 18.27
C ASP A 310 -3.60 15.43 17.08
N THR A 311 -3.59 16.03 15.88
CA THR A 311 -3.95 15.36 14.63
C THR A 311 -3.07 15.80 13.47
N ASP A 312 -2.78 14.86 12.56
CA ASP A 312 -2.21 15.17 11.25
C ASP A 312 -2.99 14.45 10.15
N VAL A 313 -3.14 15.10 9.00
CA VAL A 313 -3.93 14.59 7.89
C VAL A 313 -3.14 14.69 6.59
N PHE A 314 -2.90 13.56 5.95
CA PHE A 314 -2.30 13.45 4.62
C PHE A 314 -3.40 13.28 3.57
N THR A 315 -3.29 14.00 2.47
CA THR A 315 -4.25 13.97 1.37
C THR A 315 -3.52 13.55 0.08
N PRO A 316 -4.22 13.32 -1.03
CA PRO A 316 -3.57 13.08 -2.32
C PRO A 316 -2.53 14.15 -2.71
N LYS A 317 -2.76 15.44 -2.36
CA LYS A 317 -1.75 16.51 -2.55
C LYS A 317 -0.49 16.25 -1.74
N THR A 318 -0.64 15.81 -0.48
CA THR A 318 0.49 15.50 0.39
C THR A 318 1.27 14.30 -0.15
N ILE A 319 0.56 13.23 -0.53
CA ILE A 319 1.16 12.01 -1.07
C ILE A 319 1.94 12.37 -2.35
N ARG A 320 1.32 13.06 -3.31
CA ARG A 320 1.98 13.50 -4.54
C ARG A 320 3.24 14.32 -4.27
N ARG A 321 3.19 15.25 -3.31
CA ARG A 321 4.34 16.10 -2.95
C ARG A 321 5.56 15.27 -2.51
N PHE A 322 5.35 14.17 -1.78
CA PHE A 322 6.45 13.38 -1.22
C PHE A 322 6.85 12.17 -2.05
N THR A 323 5.97 11.64 -2.90
CA THR A 323 6.25 10.47 -3.74
C THR A 323 6.50 10.85 -5.20
N SER A 324 6.06 12.03 -5.63
CA SER A 324 6.00 12.50 -7.01
C SER A 324 5.09 11.67 -7.93
N HIS A 325 4.39 10.67 -7.41
CA HIS A 325 3.43 9.89 -8.20
C HIS A 325 2.25 10.75 -8.63
N ASP A 326 1.88 10.64 -9.90
CA ASP A 326 0.67 11.26 -10.42
C ASP A 326 -0.54 10.85 -9.60
N ASN A 327 -1.47 11.80 -9.43
CA ASN A 327 -2.69 11.62 -8.64
C ASN A 327 -2.44 11.29 -7.16
N GLY A 328 -1.19 11.34 -6.66
CA GLY A 328 -0.85 10.82 -5.34
C GLY A 328 -1.17 9.34 -5.22
N ALA A 329 -1.06 8.57 -6.32
CA ALA A 329 -1.34 7.15 -6.33
C ALA A 329 -0.38 6.39 -5.40
N VAL A 330 -0.94 5.52 -4.54
CA VAL A 330 -0.14 4.79 -3.54
C VAL A 330 0.44 3.50 -4.12
N TYR A 331 -0.33 2.83 -4.98
CA TYR A 331 0.07 1.55 -5.58
C TYR A 331 0.52 1.67 -7.04
N GLY A 332 0.84 2.89 -7.50
CA GLY A 332 1.31 3.17 -8.85
C GLY A 332 0.27 2.90 -9.94
N ALA A 333 0.75 2.67 -11.16
CA ALA A 333 -0.11 2.36 -12.31
C ALA A 333 -0.78 0.97 -12.17
N PRO A 334 -2.01 0.79 -12.68
CA PRO A 334 -2.67 -0.52 -12.70
C PRO A 334 -1.92 -1.57 -13.51
N GLU A 335 -1.34 -1.19 -14.65
CA GLU A 335 -0.47 -2.06 -15.44
C GLU A 335 0.94 -2.09 -14.85
N LYS A 336 1.44 -3.31 -14.56
CA LYS A 336 2.78 -3.52 -13.99
C LYS A 336 3.77 -3.96 -15.06
N LYS A 337 5.03 -3.51 -14.92
CA LYS A 337 6.16 -3.91 -15.79
C LYS A 337 7.01 -4.94 -15.07
N LEU A 338 6.52 -6.18 -15.02
CA LEU A 338 7.07 -7.27 -14.20
C LEU A 338 8.56 -7.54 -14.47
N ASP A 339 8.99 -7.40 -15.71
CA ASP A 339 10.39 -7.54 -16.10
C ASP A 339 11.23 -6.27 -15.89
N GLY A 340 10.60 -5.15 -15.52
CA GLY A 340 11.24 -3.86 -15.30
C GLY A 340 11.76 -3.19 -16.58
N THR A 341 11.48 -3.71 -17.78
CA THR A 341 11.96 -3.12 -19.03
C THR A 341 11.17 -1.89 -19.43
N THR A 342 11.83 -0.95 -20.14
CA THR A 342 11.20 0.17 -20.83
C THR A 342 11.45 0.04 -22.34
N HIS A 343 11.00 1.02 -23.11
CA HIS A 343 11.34 1.12 -24.53
C HIS A 343 12.79 1.55 -24.80
N LEU A 344 13.55 1.91 -23.75
CA LEU A 344 14.96 2.31 -23.84
C LEU A 344 15.88 1.19 -23.36
N GLY A 345 17.02 1.03 -24.06
CA GLY A 345 17.91 -0.11 -23.85
C GLY A 345 18.65 -0.14 -22.51
N ASN A 346 18.79 1.01 -21.84
CA ASN A 346 19.53 1.13 -20.60
C ASN A 346 18.73 1.78 -19.45
N LEU A 347 17.42 1.93 -19.61
CA LEU A 347 16.49 2.45 -18.60
C LEU A 347 15.54 1.34 -18.14
N PHE A 348 15.52 1.10 -16.84
CA PHE A 348 14.73 0.04 -16.22
C PHE A 348 13.90 0.59 -15.06
N LEU A 349 12.82 -0.10 -14.71
CA LEU A 349 11.91 0.24 -13.62
C LEU A 349 12.11 -0.70 -12.44
N CYS A 350 11.96 -0.18 -11.22
CA CYS A 350 11.79 -0.95 -10.01
C CYS A 350 10.75 -0.30 -9.09
N GLY A 351 10.42 -0.96 -8.01
CA GLY A 351 9.41 -0.47 -7.04
C GLY A 351 7.99 -0.83 -7.46
N THR A 352 7.06 0.02 -7.12
CA THR A 352 5.61 -0.26 -7.18
C THR A 352 5.12 -0.63 -8.58
N ASP A 353 5.60 0.04 -9.63
CA ASP A 353 5.17 -0.22 -11.01
C ASP A 353 5.85 -1.43 -11.65
N GLN A 354 6.85 -2.00 -11.01
CA GLN A 354 7.42 -3.28 -11.40
C GLN A 354 6.55 -4.46 -10.90
N GLY A 355 5.73 -4.29 -9.85
CA GLY A 355 4.74 -5.28 -9.44
C GLY A 355 4.78 -5.63 -7.95
N PHE A 356 5.90 -5.42 -7.28
CA PHE A 356 5.97 -5.60 -5.83
C PHE A 356 5.61 -4.33 -5.09
N VAL A 357 4.61 -4.40 -4.22
CA VAL A 357 4.10 -3.26 -3.46
C VAL A 357 4.51 -3.32 -1.98
N GLY A 358 4.41 -2.16 -1.31
CA GLY A 358 4.82 -2.01 0.08
C GLY A 358 6.34 -1.91 0.26
N ILE A 359 6.79 -1.79 1.51
CA ILE A 359 8.20 -1.55 1.84
C ILE A 359 9.08 -2.74 1.45
N VAL A 360 8.66 -3.94 1.85
CA VAL A 360 9.40 -5.18 1.55
C VAL A 360 9.39 -5.45 0.05
N GLY A 361 8.22 -5.31 -0.59
CA GLY A 361 8.09 -5.47 -2.03
C GLY A 361 8.98 -4.51 -2.82
N ALA A 362 9.05 -3.23 -2.44
CA ALA A 362 9.93 -2.25 -3.08
C ALA A 362 11.43 -2.61 -2.93
N ILE A 363 11.82 -3.17 -1.77
CA ILE A 363 13.20 -3.66 -1.55
C ILE A 363 13.49 -4.86 -2.45
N VAL A 364 12.60 -5.84 -2.49
CA VAL A 364 12.74 -7.04 -3.33
C VAL A 364 12.79 -6.66 -4.81
N SER A 365 11.92 -5.76 -5.25
CA SER A 365 11.93 -5.21 -6.61
C SER A 365 13.29 -4.58 -6.96
N GLY A 366 13.80 -3.72 -6.08
CA GLY A 366 15.10 -3.09 -6.27
C GLY A 366 16.24 -4.12 -6.41
N ILE A 367 16.25 -5.15 -5.57
CA ILE A 367 17.25 -6.25 -5.63
C ILE A 367 17.10 -7.02 -6.94
N SER A 368 15.90 -7.47 -7.29
CA SER A 368 15.65 -8.27 -8.48
C SER A 368 16.02 -7.52 -9.75
N MET A 369 15.59 -6.27 -9.89
CA MET A 369 15.85 -5.48 -11.09
C MET A 369 17.32 -5.06 -11.21
N ALA A 370 17.98 -4.74 -10.09
CA ALA A 370 19.42 -4.48 -10.10
C ALA A 370 20.21 -5.72 -10.54
N ASN A 371 19.90 -6.89 -9.99
CA ASN A 371 20.55 -8.15 -10.39
C ASN A 371 20.31 -8.47 -11.87
N ARG A 372 19.05 -8.36 -12.32
CA ARG A 372 18.66 -8.70 -13.69
C ARG A 372 19.28 -7.78 -14.74
N HIS A 373 19.27 -6.47 -14.48
CA HIS A 373 19.56 -5.45 -15.49
C HIS A 373 20.86 -4.68 -15.25
N CYS A 374 21.33 -4.58 -14.01
CA CYS A 374 22.47 -3.73 -13.69
C CYS A 374 23.75 -4.50 -13.34
N LEU A 375 23.66 -5.68 -12.74
CA LEU A 375 24.81 -6.43 -12.22
C LEU A 375 25.19 -7.65 -13.04
N SER A 376 24.26 -8.28 -13.74
CA SER A 376 24.44 -9.57 -14.42
C SER A 376 25.17 -9.53 -15.77
N GLN A 377 25.77 -8.40 -16.15
CA GLN A 377 26.59 -8.26 -17.38
C GLN A 377 27.89 -7.48 -17.05
N SER A 378 28.79 -8.12 -16.40
CA SER A 378 30.20 -7.73 -16.38
C SER A 378 31.01 -8.67 -17.30
#